data_fb12aa10a1dc782612ca8b52fa51cbcc
#
_entry.id   fb12aa10a1dc782612ca8b52fa51cbcc
#
_cell.length_a   1.000
_cell.length_b   1.000
_cell.length_c   1.000
_cell.angle_alpha   90.00
_cell.angle_beta   90.00
_cell.angle_gamma   90.00
#
_symmetry.space_group_name_H-M   'P 1'
#
loop_
_entity.id
_entity.type
_entity.pdbx_description
1 polymer ?
#
loop_
_entity_poly.entity_id
_entity_poly.type
_entity_poly.pdbx_seq_one_letter_code
_entity_poly.pdbx_strand_id
1 'polypeptide(L)'
;SPTVPGDLYLFDAKKRSLAAFGKKYPQIDESKLAQVFTVSYESRDGLPIPAYLTLPHGHSPDSAKALPFVVLPHGGPHARDFRRFDWLAQMLAAAGYGVLQMNFRGSTGYGVDFERAGQGNWGKAMINDVTDGTNWLIAQGFADAKRLCIAGASFGGYAAMISAVREPRLY
;
A
#
# COMPACT_ATOMS: atom_id res chain seq x y z
N SER A 1 11.49 -5.44 -7.52
CA SER A 1 11.44 -3.97 -7.54
C SER A 1 10.01 -3.49 -7.75
N PRO A 2 9.59 -2.34 -7.18
CA PRO A 2 8.27 -1.76 -7.45
C PRO A 2 8.06 -1.36 -8.91
N THR A 3 9.13 -1.05 -9.62
CA THR A 3 9.14 -0.63 -11.03
C THR A 3 9.56 -1.73 -11.99
N VAL A 4 9.61 -2.98 -11.54
CA VAL A 4 9.87 -4.15 -12.38
C VAL A 4 8.73 -5.14 -12.18
N PRO A 5 7.81 -5.26 -13.15
CA PRO A 5 6.61 -6.11 -13.03
C PRO A 5 6.90 -7.60 -12.90
N GLY A 6 8.10 -8.01 -13.29
CA GLY A 6 8.62 -9.34 -13.18
C GLY A 6 9.18 -9.87 -14.50
N ASP A 7 10.36 -10.45 -14.41
CA ASP A 7 11.01 -11.15 -15.49
C ASP A 7 10.93 -12.66 -15.24
N LEU A 8 10.82 -13.42 -16.32
CA LEU A 8 10.81 -14.88 -16.31
C LEU A 8 12.18 -15.37 -16.77
N TYR A 9 12.73 -16.33 -16.02
CA TYR A 9 14.01 -16.94 -16.32
C TYR A 9 13.88 -18.45 -16.38
N LEU A 10 14.61 -19.06 -17.29
CA LEU A 10 14.78 -20.50 -17.37
C LEU A 10 16.13 -20.88 -16.74
N PHE A 11 16.08 -21.74 -15.73
CA PHE A 11 17.28 -22.31 -15.13
C PHE A 11 17.53 -23.71 -15.66
N ASP A 12 18.63 -23.92 -16.37
CA ASP A 12 19.12 -25.24 -16.78
C ASP A 12 20.00 -25.80 -15.67
N ALA A 13 19.47 -26.77 -14.94
CA ALA A 13 20.17 -27.38 -13.80
C ALA A 13 21.42 -28.19 -14.24
N LYS A 14 21.43 -28.78 -15.45
CA LYS A 14 22.58 -29.54 -15.96
C LYS A 14 23.72 -28.63 -16.36
N LYS A 15 23.41 -27.54 -17.03
CA LYS A 15 24.39 -26.52 -17.47
C LYS A 15 24.69 -25.49 -16.39
N ARG A 16 23.91 -25.48 -15.29
CA ARG A 16 23.96 -24.46 -14.22
C ARG A 16 23.93 -23.05 -14.79
N SER A 17 23.08 -22.83 -15.79
CA SER A 17 22.93 -21.56 -16.49
C SER A 17 21.51 -20.98 -16.32
N LEU A 18 21.43 -19.66 -16.28
CA LEU A 18 20.18 -18.90 -16.23
C LEU A 18 20.06 -18.12 -17.53
N ALA A 19 18.94 -18.27 -18.21
CA ALA A 19 18.63 -17.54 -19.44
C ALA A 19 17.33 -16.75 -19.26
N ALA A 20 17.28 -15.53 -19.76
CA ALA A 20 16.05 -14.75 -19.80
C ALA A 20 15.03 -15.45 -20.71
N PHE A 21 13.82 -15.66 -20.21
CA PHE A 21 12.74 -16.34 -20.93
C PHE A 21 11.69 -15.33 -21.43
N GLY A 22 11.47 -14.23 -20.70
CA GLY A 22 10.52 -13.21 -21.09
C GLY A 22 10.12 -12.30 -19.94
N LYS A 23 9.19 -11.39 -20.21
CA LYS A 23 8.57 -10.50 -19.21
C LYS A 23 7.19 -11.01 -18.85
N LYS A 24 6.82 -10.92 -17.57
CA LYS A 24 5.47 -11.27 -17.10
C LYS A 24 4.40 -10.34 -17.69
N TYR A 25 4.75 -9.08 -17.89
CA TYR A 25 3.86 -8.05 -18.45
C TYR A 25 4.58 -7.27 -19.55
N PRO A 26 4.74 -7.86 -20.75
CA PRO A 26 5.53 -7.24 -21.82
C PRO A 26 4.96 -5.93 -22.37
N GLN A 27 3.65 -5.69 -22.14
CA GLN A 27 2.96 -4.47 -22.56
C GLN A 27 3.17 -3.27 -21.62
N ILE A 28 3.77 -3.47 -20.44
CA ILE A 28 4.00 -2.39 -19.49
C ILE A 28 5.32 -1.69 -19.81
N ASP A 29 5.24 -0.38 -20.01
CA ASP A 29 6.41 0.49 -20.10
C ASP A 29 6.93 0.78 -18.68
N GLU A 30 8.01 0.10 -18.29
CA GLU A 30 8.60 0.21 -16.96
C GLU A 30 9.08 1.63 -16.63
N SER A 31 9.43 2.44 -17.66
CA SER A 31 9.89 3.83 -17.46
C SER A 31 8.79 4.76 -16.94
N LYS A 32 7.52 4.38 -17.11
CA LYS A 32 6.35 5.15 -16.65
C LYS A 32 5.82 4.69 -15.31
N LEU A 33 6.41 3.65 -14.71
CA LEU A 33 5.95 3.14 -13.44
C LEU A 33 6.26 4.11 -12.30
N ALA A 34 5.32 4.20 -11.38
CA ALA A 34 5.38 5.03 -10.20
C ALA A 34 6.40 4.51 -9.18
N GLN A 35 7.08 5.42 -8.50
CA GLN A 35 7.97 5.07 -7.39
C GLN A 35 7.17 4.73 -6.13
N VAL A 36 7.70 3.78 -5.36
CA VAL A 36 7.13 3.36 -4.09
C VAL A 36 8.11 3.67 -2.97
N PHE A 37 7.66 4.48 -2.02
CA PHE A 37 8.43 4.90 -0.86
C PHE A 37 8.01 4.11 0.37
N THR A 38 8.98 3.72 1.19
CA THR A 38 8.70 3.14 2.51
C THR A 38 8.53 4.28 3.49
N VAL A 39 7.40 4.29 4.18
CA VAL A 39 7.05 5.29 5.18
C VAL A 39 6.56 4.61 6.46
N SER A 40 6.48 5.36 7.53
CA SER A 40 5.85 4.93 8.78
C SER A 40 5.12 6.11 9.40
N TYR A 41 4.02 5.84 10.07
CA TYR A 41 3.29 6.81 10.87
C TYR A 41 2.90 6.20 12.22
N GLU A 42 2.60 7.03 13.18
CA GLU A 42 2.14 6.57 14.48
C GLU A 42 0.61 6.48 14.49
N SER A 43 0.09 5.34 14.94
CA SER A 43 -1.31 5.21 15.30
C SER A 43 -1.58 6.04 16.57
N ARG A 44 -2.84 6.39 16.83
CA ARG A 44 -3.26 7.23 17.97
C ARG A 44 -2.83 6.71 19.34
N ASP A 45 -2.48 5.45 19.45
CA ASP A 45 -1.94 4.82 20.68
C ASP A 45 -0.41 4.70 20.67
N GLY A 46 0.26 5.35 19.70
CA GLY A 46 1.71 5.41 19.60
C GLY A 46 2.35 4.20 18.91
N LEU A 47 1.58 3.24 18.40
CA LEU A 47 2.14 2.12 17.67
C LEU A 47 2.63 2.57 16.28
N PRO A 48 3.92 2.35 15.93
CA PRO A 48 4.42 2.64 14.59
C PRO A 48 3.79 1.70 13.56
N ILE A 49 3.19 2.27 12.53
CA ILE A 49 2.56 1.52 11.44
C ILE A 49 3.40 1.67 10.17
N PRO A 50 4.04 0.58 9.69
CA PRO A 50 4.77 0.59 8.44
C PRO A 50 3.81 0.70 7.25
N ALA A 51 4.20 1.44 6.22
CA ALA A 51 3.37 1.61 5.03
C ALA A 51 4.22 1.82 3.76
N TYR A 52 3.57 1.66 2.62
CA TYR A 52 4.12 1.99 1.31
C TYR A 52 3.30 3.10 0.69
N LEU A 53 4.00 4.15 0.27
CA LEU A 53 3.46 5.31 -0.40
C LEU A 53 3.84 5.23 -1.87
N THR A 54 2.86 5.00 -2.73
CA THR A 54 3.04 5.07 -4.19
C THR A 54 2.57 6.43 -4.66
N LEU A 55 3.44 7.18 -5.33
CA LEU A 55 3.12 8.52 -5.86
C LEU A 55 3.07 8.46 -7.38
N PRO A 56 2.23 9.26 -8.04
CA PRO A 56 2.18 9.34 -9.49
C PRO A 56 3.56 9.57 -10.10
N HIS A 57 3.78 9.09 -11.32
CA HIS A 57 5.06 9.22 -11.99
C HIS A 57 5.55 10.67 -12.00
N GLY A 58 6.82 10.89 -11.71
CA GLY A 58 7.42 12.22 -11.61
C GLY A 58 7.25 12.92 -10.26
N HIS A 59 6.50 12.32 -9.30
CA HIS A 59 6.36 12.87 -7.95
C HIS A 59 7.29 12.14 -6.96
N SER A 60 7.75 12.92 -5.98
CA SER A 60 8.47 12.43 -4.80
C SER A 60 7.76 12.93 -3.53
N PRO A 61 8.11 12.43 -2.33
CA PRO A 61 7.56 12.97 -1.09
C PRO A 61 7.77 14.48 -0.92
N ASP A 62 8.86 15.03 -1.45
CA ASP A 62 9.13 16.47 -1.35
C ASP A 62 8.28 17.32 -2.31
N SER A 63 7.83 16.73 -3.42
CA SER A 63 7.07 17.43 -4.46
C SER A 63 5.56 17.15 -4.45
N ALA A 64 5.14 16.04 -3.83
CA ALA A 64 3.73 15.67 -3.76
C ALA A 64 2.97 16.61 -2.81
N LYS A 65 1.96 17.32 -3.35
CA LYS A 65 1.14 18.24 -2.56
C LYS A 65 -0.33 18.16 -3.00
N ALA A 66 -1.20 17.95 -2.03
CA ALA A 66 -2.66 17.95 -2.21
C ALA A 66 -3.12 17.08 -3.40
N LEU A 67 -2.58 15.87 -3.53
CA LEU A 67 -2.99 14.92 -4.56
C LEU A 67 -4.30 14.22 -4.17
N PRO A 68 -5.07 13.71 -5.13
CA PRO A 68 -6.11 12.73 -4.80
C PRO A 68 -5.45 11.43 -4.33
N PHE A 69 -6.00 10.79 -3.31
CA PHE A 69 -5.42 9.57 -2.74
C PHE A 69 -6.43 8.43 -2.64
N VAL A 70 -5.92 7.22 -2.83
CA VAL A 70 -6.61 5.99 -2.49
C VAL A 70 -5.86 5.31 -1.33
N VAL A 71 -6.58 5.09 -0.24
CA VAL A 71 -6.12 4.28 0.90
C VAL A 71 -6.48 2.84 0.60
N LEU A 72 -5.47 1.95 0.60
CA LEU A 72 -5.61 0.59 0.10
C LEU A 72 -5.15 -0.43 1.16
N PRO A 73 -5.96 -0.71 2.20
CA PRO A 73 -5.65 -1.74 3.19
C PRO A 73 -5.69 -3.14 2.55
N HIS A 74 -4.69 -3.96 2.88
CA HIS A 74 -4.58 -5.32 2.36
C HIS A 74 -5.60 -6.28 2.97
N GLY A 75 -5.83 -7.40 2.31
CA GLY A 75 -6.62 -8.53 2.81
C GLY A 75 -5.84 -9.37 3.83
N GLY A 76 -6.51 -10.33 4.39
CA GLY A 76 -5.96 -11.23 5.41
C GLY A 76 -6.89 -11.31 6.63
N PRO A 77 -6.62 -10.64 7.77
CA PRO A 77 -5.58 -9.66 8.09
C PRO A 77 -4.17 -10.22 8.29
N HIS A 78 -4.00 -11.53 8.52
CA HIS A 78 -2.71 -12.20 8.65
C HIS A 78 -2.00 -12.32 7.29
N ALA A 79 -1.63 -11.16 6.74
CA ALA A 79 -0.89 -10.99 5.50
C ALA A 79 -0.07 -9.69 5.61
N ARG A 80 0.54 -9.26 4.53
CA ARG A 80 1.20 -7.95 4.46
C ARG A 80 1.33 -7.51 3.02
N ASP A 81 1.42 -6.21 2.83
CA ASP A 81 1.96 -5.62 1.62
C ASP A 81 3.48 -5.64 1.62
N PHE A 82 4.06 -5.58 0.43
CA PHE A 82 5.50 -5.59 0.20
C PHE A 82 5.89 -4.44 -0.73
N ARG A 83 7.09 -3.94 -0.59
CA ARG A 83 7.67 -2.99 -1.54
C ARG A 83 8.04 -3.70 -2.84
N ARG A 84 7.04 -4.00 -3.65
CA ARG A 84 7.15 -4.69 -4.94
C ARG A 84 6.18 -4.10 -5.95
N PHE A 85 6.26 -4.54 -7.20
CA PHE A 85 5.27 -4.21 -8.20
C PHE A 85 3.88 -4.71 -7.75
N ASP A 86 2.96 -3.77 -7.61
CA ASP A 86 1.54 -4.00 -7.36
C ASP A 86 0.77 -3.37 -8.52
N TRP A 87 0.05 -4.19 -9.28
CA TRP A 87 -0.63 -3.73 -10.49
C TRP A 87 -1.73 -2.71 -10.19
N LEU A 88 -2.44 -2.86 -9.05
CA LEU A 88 -3.53 -1.96 -8.68
C LEU A 88 -2.99 -0.60 -8.23
N ALA A 89 -1.97 -0.59 -7.35
CA ALA A 89 -1.32 0.65 -6.93
C ALA A 89 -0.68 1.39 -8.12
N GLN A 90 -0.06 0.65 -9.05
CA GLN A 90 0.53 1.23 -10.26
C GLN A 90 -0.53 1.78 -11.22
N MET A 91 -1.66 1.10 -11.39
CA MET A 91 -2.78 1.57 -12.21
C MET A 91 -3.37 2.87 -11.65
N LEU A 92 -3.60 2.92 -10.34
CA LEU A 92 -4.10 4.12 -9.66
C LEU A 92 -3.10 5.28 -9.77
N ALA A 93 -1.82 5.01 -9.58
CA ALA A 93 -0.77 6.02 -9.71
C ALA A 93 -0.65 6.55 -11.15
N ALA A 94 -0.80 5.68 -12.16
CA ALA A 94 -0.85 6.09 -13.56
C ALA A 94 -2.07 6.96 -13.88
N ALA A 95 -3.16 6.80 -13.14
CA ALA A 95 -4.35 7.66 -13.22
C ALA A 95 -4.23 8.96 -12.40
N GLY A 96 -3.08 9.23 -11.79
CA GLY A 96 -2.80 10.47 -11.05
C GLY A 96 -3.13 10.42 -9.55
N TYR A 97 -3.47 9.26 -9.00
CA TYR A 97 -3.73 9.10 -7.57
C TYR A 97 -2.46 8.72 -6.81
N GLY A 98 -2.24 9.33 -5.64
CA GLY A 98 -1.37 8.73 -4.64
C GLY A 98 -2.05 7.50 -4.02
N VAL A 99 -1.27 6.51 -3.61
CA VAL A 99 -1.78 5.30 -2.95
C VAL A 99 -1.03 5.05 -1.65
N LEU A 100 -1.76 4.82 -0.57
CA LEU A 100 -1.20 4.39 0.71
C LEU A 100 -1.60 2.94 0.99
N GLN A 101 -0.62 2.06 1.08
CA GLN A 101 -0.76 0.66 1.48
C GLN A 101 -0.11 0.50 2.85
N MET A 102 -0.92 0.43 3.90
CA MET A 102 -0.41 0.27 5.25
C MET A 102 -0.40 -1.20 5.68
N ASN A 103 0.62 -1.57 6.42
CA ASN A 103 0.65 -2.82 7.17
C ASN A 103 0.18 -2.52 8.60
N PHE A 104 -1.14 -2.47 8.80
CA PHE A 104 -1.78 -2.23 10.08
C PHE A 104 -1.44 -3.34 11.09
N ARG A 105 -1.63 -3.10 12.39
CA ARG A 105 -1.41 -4.14 13.42
C ARG A 105 -2.13 -5.43 13.07
N GLY A 106 -1.51 -6.57 13.34
CA GLY A 106 -1.99 -7.88 12.89
C GLY A 106 -1.39 -8.33 11.56
N SER A 107 -0.69 -7.44 10.83
CA SER A 107 0.07 -7.81 9.63
C SER A 107 1.27 -8.66 10.01
N THR A 108 1.62 -9.62 9.14
CA THR A 108 2.73 -10.55 9.34
C THR A 108 4.09 -9.91 9.04
N GLY A 109 5.16 -10.48 9.60
CA GLY A 109 6.55 -10.13 9.27
C GLY A 109 7.09 -8.88 9.96
N TYR A 110 6.41 -8.37 10.99
CA TYR A 110 6.84 -7.28 11.86
C TYR A 110 7.05 -7.74 13.32
N GLY A 111 7.08 -9.04 13.53
CA GLY A 111 7.25 -9.66 14.83
C GLY A 111 5.92 -10.11 15.45
N VAL A 112 6.05 -11.06 16.39
CA VAL A 112 4.89 -11.73 17.03
C VAL A 112 4.01 -10.74 17.78
N ASP A 113 4.59 -9.74 18.43
CA ASP A 113 3.82 -8.76 19.21
C ASP A 113 2.97 -7.86 18.29
N PHE A 114 3.50 -7.49 17.14
CA PHE A 114 2.75 -6.73 16.13
C PHE A 114 1.57 -7.55 15.55
N GLU A 115 1.78 -8.83 15.29
CA GLU A 115 0.72 -9.73 14.84
C GLU A 115 -0.35 -9.93 15.93
N ARG A 116 0.07 -10.16 17.17
CA ARG A 116 -0.84 -10.34 18.31
C ARG A 116 -1.65 -9.09 18.63
N ALA A 117 -1.08 -7.89 18.40
CA ALA A 117 -1.79 -6.63 18.59
C ALA A 117 -3.06 -6.51 17.73
N GLY A 118 -3.15 -7.28 16.64
CA GLY A 118 -4.36 -7.38 15.81
C GLY A 118 -5.45 -8.30 16.35
N GLN A 119 -5.13 -9.23 17.26
CA GLN A 119 -6.07 -10.23 17.76
C GLN A 119 -7.20 -9.56 18.57
N GLY A 120 -8.46 -9.88 18.24
CA GLY A 120 -9.64 -9.27 18.87
C GLY A 120 -9.85 -7.78 18.52
N ASN A 121 -9.08 -7.22 17.58
CA ASN A 121 -9.10 -5.80 17.22
C ASN A 121 -9.61 -5.49 15.80
N TRP A 122 -10.29 -6.43 15.14
CA TRP A 122 -10.75 -6.27 13.76
C TRP A 122 -11.67 -5.05 13.65
N GLY A 123 -12.61 -4.75 14.09
CA GLY A 123 -13.41 -3.51 13.96
C GLY A 123 -12.97 -2.36 14.88
N LYS A 124 -11.80 -2.44 15.51
CA LYS A 124 -11.34 -1.49 16.52
C LYS A 124 -9.98 -0.88 16.15
N ALA A 125 -8.92 -1.25 16.88
CA ALA A 125 -7.58 -0.66 16.71
C ALA A 125 -7.01 -0.84 15.29
N MET A 126 -7.28 -1.97 14.62
CA MET A 126 -6.86 -2.17 13.24
C MET A 126 -7.48 -1.14 12.27
N ILE A 127 -8.75 -0.78 12.48
CA ILE A 127 -9.40 0.27 11.67
C ILE A 127 -8.90 1.66 12.08
N ASN A 128 -8.57 1.86 13.36
CA ASN A 128 -7.94 3.09 13.78
C ASN A 128 -6.60 3.31 13.07
N ASP A 129 -5.78 2.25 12.93
CA ASP A 129 -4.52 2.33 12.17
C ASP A 129 -4.74 2.81 10.74
N VAL A 130 -5.79 2.32 10.06
CA VAL A 130 -6.16 2.74 8.70
C VAL A 130 -6.58 4.22 8.68
N THR A 131 -7.45 4.63 9.60
CA THR A 131 -7.91 6.02 9.73
C THR A 131 -6.74 6.97 10.04
N ASP A 132 -5.85 6.56 10.96
CA ASP A 132 -4.70 7.37 11.37
C ASP A 132 -3.69 7.55 10.22
N GLY A 133 -3.51 6.53 9.38
CA GLY A 133 -2.73 6.64 8.14
C GLY A 133 -3.34 7.61 7.14
N THR A 134 -4.66 7.64 7.02
CA THR A 134 -5.36 8.61 6.18
C THR A 134 -5.17 10.04 6.71
N ASN A 135 -5.33 10.24 8.00
CA ASN A 135 -5.10 11.55 8.64
C ASN A 135 -3.63 11.98 8.52
N TRP A 136 -2.69 11.04 8.63
CA TRP A 136 -1.28 11.32 8.41
C TRP A 136 -1.00 11.83 6.99
N LEU A 137 -1.60 11.26 5.94
CA LEU A 137 -1.48 11.76 4.56
C LEU A 137 -1.91 13.23 4.43
N ILE A 138 -3.01 13.59 5.10
CA ILE A 138 -3.52 14.97 5.11
C ILE A 138 -2.55 15.89 5.88
N ALA A 139 -2.13 15.47 7.06
CA ALA A 139 -1.23 16.26 7.92
C ALA A 139 0.14 16.51 7.28
N GLN A 140 0.66 15.55 6.49
CA GLN A 140 1.88 15.72 5.71
C GLN A 140 1.68 16.56 4.45
N GLY A 141 0.45 16.93 4.12
CA GLY A 141 0.12 17.69 2.92
C GLY A 141 0.17 16.88 1.61
N PHE A 142 0.35 15.58 1.67
CA PHE A 142 0.33 14.71 0.48
C PHE A 142 -1.06 14.66 -0.15
N ALA A 143 -2.08 14.47 0.68
CA ALA A 143 -3.45 14.28 0.23
C ALA A 143 -4.29 15.56 0.34
N ASP A 144 -5.12 15.79 -0.68
CA ASP A 144 -6.24 16.69 -0.59
C ASP A 144 -7.36 16.01 0.20
N ALA A 145 -7.72 16.58 1.35
CA ALA A 145 -8.77 16.05 2.24
C ALA A 145 -10.17 15.94 1.60
N LYS A 146 -10.38 16.57 0.44
CA LYS A 146 -11.64 16.51 -0.32
C LYS A 146 -11.61 15.47 -1.44
N ARG A 147 -10.49 14.80 -1.64
CA ARG A 147 -10.28 13.84 -2.74
C ARG A 147 -9.63 12.56 -2.21
N LEU A 148 -10.25 11.97 -1.20
CA LEU A 148 -9.83 10.72 -0.59
C LEU A 148 -10.83 9.62 -0.93
N CYS A 149 -10.29 8.43 -1.17
CA CYS A 149 -11.06 7.21 -1.35
C CYS A 149 -10.38 6.09 -0.56
N ILE A 150 -11.17 5.14 -0.10
CA ILE A 150 -10.68 3.89 0.49
C ILE A 150 -11.20 2.71 -0.32
N ALA A 151 -10.33 1.76 -0.64
CA ALA A 151 -10.68 0.57 -1.39
C ALA A 151 -9.93 -0.64 -0.84
N GLY A 152 -10.43 -1.83 -1.08
CA GLY A 152 -9.77 -3.06 -0.65
C GLY A 152 -10.57 -4.31 -0.98
N ALA A 153 -9.92 -5.46 -0.81
CA ALA A 153 -10.54 -6.77 -1.02
C ALA A 153 -10.44 -7.61 0.25
N SER A 154 -11.39 -8.52 0.47
CA SER A 154 -11.43 -9.39 1.64
C SER A 154 -11.46 -8.56 2.94
N PHE A 155 -10.52 -8.77 3.88
CA PHE A 155 -10.40 -7.91 5.07
C PHE A 155 -10.22 -6.42 4.70
N GLY A 156 -9.45 -6.11 3.64
CA GLY A 156 -9.33 -4.74 3.14
C GLY A 156 -10.67 -4.14 2.67
N GLY A 157 -11.55 -4.96 2.08
CA GLY A 157 -12.92 -4.56 1.73
C GLY A 157 -13.78 -4.30 2.97
N TYR A 158 -13.68 -5.16 3.99
CA TYR A 158 -14.30 -4.90 5.29
C TYR A 158 -13.78 -3.61 5.92
N ALA A 159 -12.46 -3.40 5.91
CA ALA A 159 -11.85 -2.18 6.42
C ALA A 159 -12.36 -0.93 5.69
N ALA A 160 -12.51 -1.00 4.36
CA ALA A 160 -13.06 0.10 3.57
C ALA A 160 -14.51 0.44 3.96
N MET A 161 -15.36 -0.56 4.04
CA MET A 161 -16.78 -0.36 4.41
C MET A 161 -16.93 0.18 5.83
N ILE A 162 -16.25 -0.41 6.80
CA ILE A 162 -16.37 0.05 8.20
C ILE A 162 -15.77 1.43 8.41
N SER A 163 -14.67 1.77 7.68
CA SER A 163 -14.11 3.11 7.72
C SER A 163 -15.06 4.16 7.16
N ALA A 164 -15.72 3.88 6.04
CA ALA A 164 -16.73 4.79 5.47
C ALA A 164 -17.92 5.02 6.41
N VAL A 165 -18.32 3.99 7.17
CA VAL A 165 -19.40 4.12 8.18
C VAL A 165 -18.95 4.92 9.40
N ARG A 166 -17.72 4.69 9.89
CA ARG A 166 -17.19 5.35 11.09
C ARG A 166 -16.75 6.79 10.84
N GLU A 167 -16.23 7.04 9.64
CA GLU A 167 -15.65 8.33 9.24
C GLU A 167 -16.30 8.84 7.94
N PRO A 168 -17.63 9.10 7.93
CA PRO A 168 -18.39 9.38 6.69
C PRO A 168 -18.02 10.71 6.00
N ARG A 169 -17.14 11.50 6.61
CA ARG A 169 -16.63 12.75 6.03
C ARG A 169 -15.16 12.68 5.61
N LEU A 170 -14.52 11.53 5.80
CA LEU A 170 -13.10 11.37 5.50
C LEU A 170 -12.88 10.83 4.08
N TYR A 171 -13.80 9.98 3.58
CA TYR A 171 -13.70 9.31 2.29
C TYR A 171 -14.84 9.67 1.33
#